data_707f4df89b094b9327ac73ceae1c4973
#
_entry.id   707f4df89b094b9327ac73ceae1c4973
#
_cell.length_a   1.000
_cell.length_b   1.000
_cell.length_c   1.000
_cell.angle_alpha   90.00
_cell.angle_beta   90.00
_cell.angle_gamma   90.00
#
_symmetry.space_group_name_H-M   'P 1'
#
loop_
_entity.id
_entity.type
_entity.pdbx_description
1 polymer ?
#
loop_
_entity_poly.entity_id
_entity_poly.type
_entity_poly.pdbx_seq_one_letter_code
_entity_poly.pdbx_strand_id
1 'polypeptide(L)'
;MDMAQRKIFIDGKGGVVGAKIARVLSQREDLELLTIAPELHRDENERRRIMNQADLVILCLPEEAARRGVELVENPDTRIIDTSPAHRTSQGWVYGFAELLPGQRERIRTARRVANPGCHASGFLSTVAPLIAMGILPPDYPLSAFPSPGYSGGGKHMIQEYQDPNRAQELSVPALYALELRHNHLPEMQHIAGLDHPPVFVPILSDMYSGMSTSVTLQNHLLRGYPSARDIWEMLWQHYRRQALVTVAPFGGEDGRLVSNALAGTDRMEITVTGNPGADPAHRPV
;
A
#
# COMPACT_ATOMS: atom_id res chain seq x y z
N MET A 1 -18.32 -9.45 31.46
CA MET A 1 -19.02 -9.98 30.27
C MET A 1 -17.97 -10.51 29.35
N ASP A 2 -17.93 -11.82 29.22
CA ASP A 2 -17.04 -12.49 28.28
C ASP A 2 -17.54 -12.14 26.87
N MET A 3 -16.87 -11.20 26.20
CA MET A 3 -17.23 -10.87 24.82
C MET A 3 -16.76 -12.03 23.95
N ALA A 4 -17.69 -12.65 23.23
CA ALA A 4 -17.35 -13.72 22.29
C ALA A 4 -16.23 -13.26 21.36
N GLN A 5 -15.19 -14.06 21.23
CA GLN A 5 -14.06 -13.80 20.35
C GLN A 5 -14.56 -13.63 18.90
N ARG A 6 -13.98 -12.67 18.16
CA ARG A 6 -14.27 -12.50 16.74
C ARG A 6 -13.55 -13.56 15.93
N LYS A 7 -14.29 -14.24 15.06
CA LYS A 7 -13.77 -15.31 14.21
C LYS A 7 -13.15 -14.77 12.94
N ILE A 8 -11.87 -15.06 12.73
CA ILE A 8 -11.13 -14.60 11.56
C ILE A 8 -10.61 -15.80 10.78
N PHE A 9 -10.83 -15.80 9.49
CA PHE A 9 -10.23 -16.76 8.57
C PHE A 9 -9.26 -16.08 7.63
N ILE A 10 -8.02 -16.61 7.50
CA ILE A 10 -7.00 -16.14 6.59
C ILE A 10 -6.83 -17.16 5.49
N ASP A 11 -7.36 -16.84 4.30
CA ASP A 11 -7.16 -17.67 3.11
C ASP A 11 -5.84 -17.30 2.44
N GLY A 12 -4.98 -18.29 2.18
CA GLY A 12 -3.61 -18.06 1.72
C GLY A 12 -2.61 -17.84 2.85
N LYS A 13 -2.86 -18.36 4.06
CA LYS A 13 -1.97 -18.29 5.23
C LYS A 13 -0.53 -18.78 4.96
N GLY A 14 -0.32 -19.66 3.96
CA GLY A 14 1.01 -20.17 3.58
C GLY A 14 1.88 -19.19 2.78
N GLY A 15 1.32 -18.07 2.30
CA GLY A 15 2.05 -17.00 1.61
C GLY A 15 2.75 -16.04 2.58
N VAL A 16 3.66 -15.20 2.06
CA VAL A 16 4.43 -14.23 2.87
C VAL A 16 3.52 -13.29 3.66
N VAL A 17 2.52 -12.70 3.01
CA VAL A 17 1.57 -11.76 3.62
C VAL A 17 0.68 -12.49 4.63
N GLY A 18 0.05 -13.62 4.23
CA GLY A 18 -0.84 -14.38 5.08
C GLY A 18 -0.16 -14.90 6.34
N ALA A 19 1.08 -15.39 6.24
CA ALA A 19 1.86 -15.84 7.39
C ALA A 19 2.19 -14.70 8.36
N LYS A 20 2.54 -13.51 7.84
CA LYS A 20 2.79 -12.32 8.67
C LYS A 20 1.53 -11.89 9.43
N ILE A 21 0.40 -11.80 8.73
CA ILE A 21 -0.90 -11.45 9.33
C ILE A 21 -1.28 -12.49 10.41
N ALA A 22 -1.19 -13.78 10.09
CA ALA A 22 -1.50 -14.84 11.04
C ALA A 22 -0.67 -14.75 12.31
N ARG A 23 0.64 -14.49 12.19
CA ARG A 23 1.53 -14.31 13.34
C ARG A 23 1.13 -13.13 14.23
N VAL A 24 0.75 -12.00 13.63
CA VAL A 24 0.32 -10.81 14.39
C VAL A 24 -1.02 -11.05 15.08
N LEU A 25 -2.00 -11.61 14.35
CA LEU A 25 -3.34 -11.83 14.90
C LEU A 25 -3.39 -12.96 15.94
N SER A 26 -2.49 -13.96 15.87
CA SER A 26 -2.42 -15.03 16.89
C SER A 26 -1.98 -14.55 18.26
N GLN A 27 -1.46 -13.33 18.39
CA GLN A 27 -1.09 -12.73 19.68
C GLN A 27 -2.26 -12.02 20.36
N ARG A 28 -3.43 -11.97 19.72
CA ARG A 28 -4.62 -11.29 20.22
C ARG A 28 -5.57 -12.29 20.85
N GLU A 29 -5.88 -12.07 22.13
CA GLU A 29 -6.79 -12.93 22.91
C GLU A 29 -8.27 -12.70 22.60
N ASP A 30 -8.62 -11.56 22.00
CA ASP A 30 -9.99 -11.20 21.60
C ASP A 30 -10.39 -11.79 20.24
N LEU A 31 -9.49 -12.55 19.57
CA LEU A 31 -9.71 -13.13 18.25
C LEU A 31 -9.57 -14.66 18.28
N GLU A 32 -10.44 -15.32 17.50
CA GLU A 32 -10.36 -16.74 17.18
C GLU A 32 -9.92 -16.89 15.72
N LEU A 33 -8.76 -17.51 15.48
CA LEU A 33 -8.29 -17.81 14.11
C LEU A 33 -8.84 -19.16 13.66
N LEU A 34 -9.79 -19.14 12.74
CA LEU A 34 -10.29 -20.35 12.09
C LEU A 34 -9.23 -20.96 11.18
N THR A 35 -9.15 -22.28 11.16
CA THR A 35 -8.17 -23.03 10.34
C THR A 35 -8.85 -24.16 9.57
N ILE A 36 -8.27 -24.48 8.41
CA ILE A 36 -8.61 -25.65 7.60
C ILE A 36 -7.48 -26.66 7.73
N ALA A 37 -7.80 -27.94 7.76
CA ALA A 37 -6.82 -29.01 7.76
C ALA A 37 -5.93 -28.88 6.49
N PRO A 38 -4.60 -29.11 6.60
CA PRO A 38 -3.67 -28.88 5.48
C PRO A 38 -4.07 -29.59 4.17
N GLU A 39 -4.64 -30.76 4.26
CA GLU A 39 -5.11 -31.57 3.12
C GLU A 39 -6.35 -30.99 2.44
N LEU A 40 -7.15 -30.18 3.15
CA LEU A 40 -8.41 -29.58 2.67
C LEU A 40 -8.29 -28.11 2.28
N HIS A 41 -7.11 -27.49 2.41
CA HIS A 41 -6.97 -26.05 2.16
C HIS A 41 -7.27 -25.62 0.71
N ARG A 42 -7.32 -26.57 -0.24
CA ARG A 42 -7.74 -26.35 -1.64
C ARG A 42 -9.19 -26.81 -1.89
N ASP A 43 -9.82 -27.48 -0.96
CA ASP A 43 -11.21 -27.92 -1.09
C ASP A 43 -12.14 -26.71 -1.00
N GLU A 44 -12.87 -26.45 -2.08
CA GLU A 44 -13.75 -25.29 -2.21
C GLU A 44 -14.94 -25.34 -1.24
N ASN A 45 -15.48 -26.52 -0.96
CA ASN A 45 -16.60 -26.69 -0.05
C ASN A 45 -16.17 -26.40 1.40
N GLU A 46 -14.98 -26.87 1.78
CA GLU A 46 -14.45 -26.60 3.11
C GLU A 46 -14.07 -25.12 3.27
N ARG A 47 -13.47 -24.49 2.27
CA ARG A 47 -13.22 -23.05 2.27
C ARG A 47 -14.52 -22.26 2.40
N ARG A 48 -15.54 -22.59 1.61
CA ARG A 48 -16.89 -22.00 1.70
C ARG A 48 -17.46 -22.12 3.10
N ARG A 49 -17.42 -23.34 3.67
CA ARG A 49 -17.94 -23.61 5.01
C ARG A 49 -17.29 -22.74 6.08
N ILE A 50 -15.94 -22.65 6.08
CA ILE A 50 -15.20 -21.87 7.07
C ILE A 50 -15.39 -20.37 6.85
N MET A 51 -15.34 -19.88 5.61
CA MET A 51 -15.52 -18.46 5.29
C MET A 51 -16.88 -17.94 5.77
N ASN A 52 -17.92 -18.75 5.65
CA ASN A 52 -19.28 -18.36 6.07
C ASN A 52 -19.53 -18.49 7.59
N GLN A 53 -18.58 -19.05 8.35
CA GLN A 53 -18.56 -19.06 9.80
C GLN A 53 -17.73 -17.91 10.40
N ALA A 54 -16.93 -17.24 9.59
CA ALA A 54 -16.06 -16.15 10.03
C ALA A 54 -16.80 -14.81 10.11
N ASP A 55 -16.45 -13.99 11.11
CA ASP A 55 -16.82 -12.57 11.13
C ASP A 55 -16.03 -11.75 10.09
N LEU A 56 -14.76 -12.17 9.84
CA LEU A 56 -13.86 -11.54 8.89
C LEU A 56 -13.05 -12.59 8.12
N VAL A 57 -13.06 -12.47 6.81
CA VAL A 57 -12.17 -13.21 5.91
C VAL A 57 -11.10 -12.29 5.40
N ILE A 58 -9.83 -12.71 5.47
CA ILE A 58 -8.68 -12.02 4.88
C ILE A 58 -8.15 -12.87 3.74
N LEU A 59 -8.27 -12.36 2.51
CA LEU A 59 -7.79 -13.04 1.30
C LEU A 59 -6.34 -12.62 1.03
N CYS A 60 -5.41 -13.59 1.10
CA CYS A 60 -3.98 -13.43 0.81
C CYS A 60 -3.60 -14.32 -0.39
N LEU A 61 -4.31 -14.17 -1.47
CA LEU A 61 -4.31 -15.03 -2.65
C LEU A 61 -3.86 -14.26 -3.91
N PRO A 62 -3.43 -14.95 -4.97
CA PRO A 62 -3.35 -14.37 -6.30
C PRO A 62 -4.71 -13.83 -6.77
N GLU A 63 -4.69 -12.87 -7.70
CA GLU A 63 -5.85 -12.09 -8.12
C GLU A 63 -7.08 -12.93 -8.49
N GLU A 64 -6.93 -13.93 -9.36
CA GLU A 64 -8.02 -14.80 -9.80
C GLU A 64 -8.59 -15.63 -8.65
N ALA A 65 -7.72 -16.18 -7.81
CA ALA A 65 -8.12 -16.94 -6.64
C ALA A 65 -8.81 -16.08 -5.57
N ALA A 66 -8.44 -14.79 -5.46
CA ALA A 66 -9.11 -13.84 -4.59
C ALA A 66 -10.52 -13.52 -5.09
N ARG A 67 -10.72 -13.30 -6.40
CA ARG A 67 -12.05 -13.13 -7.01
C ARG A 67 -12.95 -14.34 -6.70
N ARG A 68 -12.42 -15.55 -6.93
CA ARG A 68 -13.15 -16.79 -6.58
C ARG A 68 -13.43 -16.89 -5.09
N GLY A 69 -12.49 -16.50 -4.23
CA GLY A 69 -12.66 -16.49 -2.77
C GLY A 69 -13.83 -15.59 -2.32
N VAL A 70 -14.01 -14.43 -2.94
CA VAL A 70 -15.14 -13.52 -2.66
C VAL A 70 -16.49 -14.17 -2.98
N GLU A 71 -16.58 -14.96 -4.06
CA GLU A 71 -17.80 -15.67 -4.45
C GLU A 71 -18.22 -16.78 -3.47
N LEU A 72 -17.25 -17.30 -2.69
CA LEU A 72 -17.53 -18.33 -1.66
C LEU A 72 -18.17 -17.74 -0.40
N VAL A 73 -18.08 -16.42 -0.20
CA VAL A 73 -18.65 -15.76 0.97
C VAL A 73 -20.09 -15.35 0.72
N GLU A 74 -21.02 -16.19 1.15
CA GLU A 74 -22.47 -16.03 0.97
C GLU A 74 -23.11 -15.33 2.19
N ASN A 75 -22.53 -15.50 3.39
CA ASN A 75 -23.02 -14.89 4.62
C ASN A 75 -22.93 -13.35 4.52
N PRO A 76 -24.08 -12.63 4.60
CA PRO A 76 -24.11 -11.18 4.49
C PRO A 76 -23.37 -10.46 5.62
N ASP A 77 -23.16 -11.08 6.76
CA ASP A 77 -22.51 -10.49 7.93
C ASP A 77 -20.99 -10.67 7.90
N THR A 78 -20.47 -11.60 7.09
CA THR A 78 -19.03 -11.80 6.94
C THR A 78 -18.41 -10.64 6.19
N ARG A 79 -17.41 -10.00 6.80
CA ARG A 79 -16.60 -8.95 6.18
C ARG A 79 -15.41 -9.55 5.44
N ILE A 80 -14.93 -8.84 4.41
CA ILE A 80 -13.80 -9.31 3.59
C ILE A 80 -12.75 -8.19 3.51
N ILE A 81 -11.48 -8.57 3.76
CA ILE A 81 -10.31 -7.78 3.39
C ILE A 81 -9.57 -8.57 2.31
N ASP A 82 -9.39 -7.95 1.13
CA ASP A 82 -8.60 -8.55 0.06
C ASP A 82 -7.25 -7.84 -0.06
N THR A 83 -6.16 -8.60 0.03
CA THR A 83 -4.80 -8.06 -0.10
C THR A 83 -4.26 -8.11 -1.53
N SER A 84 -4.99 -8.76 -2.44
CA SER A 84 -4.64 -8.84 -3.87
C SER A 84 -4.95 -7.53 -4.61
N PRO A 85 -4.47 -7.36 -5.85
CA PRO A 85 -4.86 -6.22 -6.69
C PRO A 85 -6.30 -6.31 -7.23
N ALA A 86 -6.98 -7.46 -7.09
CA ALA A 86 -8.26 -7.78 -7.74
C ALA A 86 -9.36 -6.74 -7.55
N HIS A 87 -9.42 -6.11 -6.39
CA HIS A 87 -10.57 -5.29 -6.00
C HIS A 87 -10.24 -3.84 -5.63
N ARG A 88 -8.98 -3.40 -5.81
CA ARG A 88 -8.53 -2.07 -5.38
C ARG A 88 -9.24 -0.91 -6.07
N THR A 89 -9.73 -1.14 -7.30
CA THR A 89 -10.48 -0.16 -8.09
C THR A 89 -11.92 -0.62 -8.39
N SER A 90 -12.37 -1.71 -7.75
CA SER A 90 -13.68 -2.29 -8.02
C SER A 90 -14.79 -1.57 -7.28
N GLN A 91 -15.92 -1.36 -7.96
CA GLN A 91 -17.12 -0.81 -7.34
C GLN A 91 -17.59 -1.69 -6.16
N GLY A 92 -18.07 -1.05 -5.08
CA GLY A 92 -18.54 -1.74 -3.88
C GLY A 92 -17.42 -2.15 -2.91
N TRP A 93 -16.15 -1.84 -3.22
CA TRP A 93 -15.01 -2.00 -2.34
C TRP A 93 -14.52 -0.67 -1.80
N VAL A 94 -14.19 -0.63 -0.51
CA VAL A 94 -13.56 0.54 0.12
C VAL A 94 -12.06 0.36 0.09
N TYR A 95 -11.34 1.35 -0.41
CA TYR A 95 -9.88 1.35 -0.42
C TYR A 95 -9.32 1.45 1.00
N GLY A 96 -8.44 0.54 1.39
CA GLY A 96 -8.04 0.27 2.77
C GLY A 96 -6.96 1.17 3.34
N PHE A 97 -6.70 2.35 2.78
CA PHE A 97 -5.74 3.31 3.32
C PHE A 97 -6.46 4.30 4.25
N ALA A 98 -6.47 4.02 5.55
CA ALA A 98 -7.30 4.71 6.53
C ALA A 98 -6.97 6.21 6.71
N GLU A 99 -5.72 6.59 6.50
CA GLU A 99 -5.21 7.95 6.67
C GLU A 99 -5.29 8.81 5.41
N LEU A 100 -5.61 8.21 4.26
CA LEU A 100 -5.44 8.82 2.95
C LEU A 100 -6.25 10.11 2.77
N LEU A 101 -7.53 10.07 3.12
CA LEU A 101 -8.46 11.20 2.97
C LEU A 101 -9.37 11.32 4.20
N PRO A 102 -9.92 12.52 4.46
CA PRO A 102 -10.91 12.70 5.52
C PRO A 102 -12.08 11.73 5.42
N GLY A 103 -12.47 11.11 6.54
CA GLY A 103 -13.55 10.14 6.62
C GLY A 103 -13.22 8.72 6.12
N GLN A 104 -12.02 8.48 5.55
CA GLN A 104 -11.65 7.18 5.01
C GLN A 104 -11.63 6.08 6.08
N ARG A 105 -11.10 6.36 7.26
CA ARG A 105 -11.11 5.44 8.40
C ARG A 105 -12.51 4.97 8.76
N GLU A 106 -13.48 5.89 8.79
CA GLU A 106 -14.87 5.54 9.09
C GLU A 106 -15.51 4.70 7.97
N ARG A 107 -15.23 5.03 6.71
CA ARG A 107 -15.66 4.19 5.57
C ARG A 107 -15.11 2.77 5.68
N ILE A 108 -13.83 2.60 6.03
CA ILE A 108 -13.22 1.28 6.25
C ILE A 108 -13.89 0.57 7.44
N ARG A 109 -14.12 1.29 8.54
CA ARG A 109 -14.72 0.72 9.75
C ARG A 109 -16.10 0.11 9.51
N THR A 110 -16.89 0.73 8.65
CA THR A 110 -18.27 0.33 8.33
C THR A 110 -18.39 -0.54 7.07
N ALA A 111 -17.33 -0.62 6.26
CA ALA A 111 -17.36 -1.37 5.00
C ALA A 111 -17.47 -2.87 5.22
N ARG A 112 -18.25 -3.53 4.38
CA ARG A 112 -18.27 -4.98 4.27
C ARG A 112 -17.07 -5.53 3.48
N ARG A 113 -16.60 -4.79 2.49
CA ARG A 113 -15.50 -5.18 1.59
C ARG A 113 -14.44 -4.11 1.57
N VAL A 114 -13.21 -4.48 1.91
CA VAL A 114 -12.06 -3.58 1.97
C VAL A 114 -10.95 -4.14 1.08
N ALA A 115 -10.47 -3.35 0.14
CA ALA A 115 -9.32 -3.67 -0.69
C ALA A 115 -8.04 -3.09 -0.06
N ASN A 116 -7.14 -3.95 0.38
CA ASN A 116 -5.88 -3.52 0.97
C ASN A 116 -4.96 -2.90 -0.10
N PRO A 117 -4.37 -1.72 0.17
CA PRO A 117 -3.51 -1.02 -0.76
C PRO A 117 -2.29 -1.81 -1.21
N GLY A 118 -1.84 -1.57 -2.44
CA GLY A 118 -0.53 -1.99 -2.90
C GLY A 118 0.57 -1.08 -2.33
N CYS A 119 1.76 -1.65 -2.10
CA CYS A 119 2.85 -0.94 -1.44
C CYS A 119 3.33 0.29 -2.21
N HIS A 120 3.58 0.18 -3.53
CA HIS A 120 3.98 1.32 -4.36
C HIS A 120 2.88 2.38 -4.45
N ALA A 121 1.62 1.94 -4.57
CA ALA A 121 0.49 2.85 -4.59
C ALA A 121 0.33 3.58 -3.26
N SER A 122 0.57 2.94 -2.12
CA SER A 122 0.54 3.60 -0.81
C SER A 122 1.55 4.75 -0.72
N GLY A 123 2.80 4.51 -1.14
CA GLY A 123 3.84 5.55 -1.15
C GLY A 123 3.48 6.73 -2.07
N PHE A 124 2.97 6.44 -3.28
CA PHE A 124 2.53 7.47 -4.23
C PHE A 124 1.30 8.24 -3.75
N LEU A 125 0.26 7.53 -3.36
CA LEU A 125 -1.02 8.11 -2.98
C LEU A 125 -0.93 8.97 -1.71
N SER A 126 -0.03 8.62 -0.78
CA SER A 126 0.15 9.40 0.46
C SER A 126 0.51 10.86 0.22
N THR A 127 1.11 11.18 -0.92
CA THR A 127 1.46 12.55 -1.32
C THR A 127 0.49 13.12 -2.36
N VAL A 128 0.15 12.35 -3.38
CA VAL A 128 -0.61 12.82 -4.54
C VAL A 128 -2.09 13.00 -4.23
N ALA A 129 -2.74 12.04 -3.59
CA ALA A 129 -4.18 12.10 -3.37
C ALA A 129 -4.63 13.28 -2.48
N PRO A 130 -3.94 13.61 -1.36
CA PRO A 130 -4.25 14.81 -0.60
C PRO A 130 -4.10 16.11 -1.41
N LEU A 131 -3.04 16.24 -2.21
CA LEU A 131 -2.81 17.45 -3.01
C LEU A 131 -3.86 17.63 -4.12
N ILE A 132 -4.33 16.54 -4.72
CA ILE A 132 -5.47 16.59 -5.66
C ILE A 132 -6.75 16.97 -4.91
N ALA A 133 -7.03 16.35 -3.77
CA ALA A 133 -8.22 16.64 -2.96
C ALA A 133 -8.27 18.10 -2.47
N MET A 134 -7.10 18.72 -2.24
CA MET A 134 -6.98 20.14 -1.91
C MET A 134 -7.07 21.06 -3.15
N GLY A 135 -7.11 20.50 -4.35
CA GLY A 135 -7.15 21.25 -5.61
C GLY A 135 -5.83 21.91 -6.01
N ILE A 136 -4.71 21.52 -5.39
CA ILE A 136 -3.37 22.04 -5.67
C ILE A 136 -2.75 21.34 -6.88
N LEU A 137 -2.81 20.02 -6.90
CA LEU A 137 -2.32 19.20 -8.01
C LEU A 137 -3.45 18.99 -9.02
N PRO A 138 -3.30 19.43 -10.28
CA PRO A 138 -4.30 19.17 -11.31
C PRO A 138 -4.38 17.68 -11.65
N PRO A 139 -5.57 17.11 -11.98
CA PRO A 139 -5.72 15.71 -12.36
C PRO A 139 -4.94 15.30 -13.62
N ASP A 140 -4.68 16.24 -14.51
CA ASP A 140 -3.92 16.07 -15.77
C ASP A 140 -2.41 16.30 -15.62
N TYR A 141 -1.92 16.52 -14.39
CA TYR A 141 -0.50 16.76 -14.12
C TYR A 141 0.36 15.56 -14.57
N PRO A 142 1.48 15.79 -15.33
CA PRO A 142 2.36 14.72 -15.81
C PRO A 142 3.25 14.17 -14.70
N LEU A 143 2.68 13.30 -13.88
CA LEU A 143 3.37 12.72 -12.72
C LEU A 143 4.38 11.64 -13.11
N SER A 144 5.48 11.61 -12.37
CA SER A 144 6.45 10.50 -12.35
C SER A 144 6.69 10.01 -10.94
N ALA A 145 6.88 8.70 -10.79
CA ALA A 145 7.14 8.06 -9.50
C ALA A 145 8.34 7.10 -9.60
N PHE A 146 9.24 7.22 -8.65
CA PHE A 146 10.49 6.45 -8.57
C PHE A 146 10.55 5.70 -7.23
N PRO A 147 9.88 4.56 -7.09
CA PRO A 147 9.99 3.77 -5.87
C PRO A 147 11.25 2.92 -5.86
N SER A 148 11.88 2.83 -4.67
CA SER A 148 13.01 1.94 -4.41
C SER A 148 12.62 0.92 -3.32
N PRO A 149 11.98 -0.21 -3.71
CA PRO A 149 11.59 -1.27 -2.79
C PRO A 149 12.72 -2.25 -2.49
N GLY A 150 12.58 -2.93 -1.34
CA GLY A 150 13.32 -4.14 -1.04
C GLY A 150 12.66 -5.39 -1.67
N TYR A 151 13.44 -6.47 -1.81
CA TYR A 151 13.05 -7.68 -2.55
C TYR A 151 11.94 -8.51 -1.89
N SER A 152 11.66 -8.34 -0.60
CA SER A 152 10.56 -9.09 0.05
C SER A 152 9.18 -8.75 -0.53
N GLY A 153 9.03 -7.59 -1.18
CA GLY A 153 7.82 -7.18 -1.89
C GLY A 153 7.47 -8.06 -3.10
N GLY A 154 8.46 -8.72 -3.70
CA GLY A 154 8.29 -9.67 -4.80
C GLY A 154 7.83 -11.07 -4.39
N GLY A 155 7.61 -11.29 -3.07
CA GLY A 155 7.09 -12.55 -2.56
C GLY A 155 8.14 -13.66 -2.42
N LYS A 156 7.65 -14.88 -2.17
CA LYS A 156 8.51 -16.00 -1.78
C LYS A 156 9.62 -16.34 -2.79
N HIS A 157 9.31 -16.28 -4.07
CA HIS A 157 10.27 -16.61 -5.13
C HIS A 157 11.45 -15.62 -5.12
N MET A 158 11.15 -14.32 -5.15
CA MET A 158 12.19 -13.28 -5.13
C MET A 158 13.00 -13.31 -3.83
N ILE A 159 12.37 -13.58 -2.69
CA ILE A 159 13.10 -13.77 -1.42
C ILE A 159 14.09 -14.92 -1.53
N GLN A 160 13.69 -16.07 -2.08
CA GLN A 160 14.59 -17.21 -2.26
C GLN A 160 15.74 -16.89 -3.20
N GLU A 161 15.46 -16.21 -4.32
CA GLU A 161 16.46 -15.79 -5.29
C GLU A 161 17.53 -14.88 -4.67
N TYR A 162 17.11 -13.85 -3.94
CA TYR A 162 18.02 -12.89 -3.30
C TYR A 162 18.78 -13.48 -2.08
N GLN A 163 18.24 -14.50 -1.44
CA GLN A 163 18.86 -15.16 -0.29
C GLN A 163 19.67 -16.42 -0.65
N ASP A 164 19.70 -16.82 -1.92
CA ASP A 164 20.53 -17.94 -2.37
C ASP A 164 22.01 -17.59 -2.21
N PRO A 165 22.82 -18.42 -1.50
CA PRO A 165 24.24 -18.22 -1.39
C PRO A 165 25.00 -18.16 -2.73
N ASN A 166 24.44 -18.76 -3.77
CA ASN A 166 25.00 -18.79 -5.13
C ASN A 166 24.28 -17.82 -6.07
N ARG A 167 23.57 -16.82 -5.54
CA ARG A 167 22.82 -15.84 -6.36
C ARG A 167 23.73 -15.15 -7.37
N ALA A 168 23.13 -14.71 -8.46
CA ALA A 168 23.82 -13.93 -9.48
C ALA A 168 24.35 -12.60 -8.92
N GLN A 169 25.53 -12.19 -9.35
CA GLN A 169 26.20 -10.98 -8.82
C GLN A 169 25.41 -9.70 -9.12
N GLU A 170 24.68 -9.66 -10.24
CA GLU A 170 23.84 -8.53 -10.64
C GLU A 170 22.69 -8.25 -9.64
N LEU A 171 22.29 -9.19 -8.81
CA LEU A 171 21.30 -8.96 -7.74
C LEU A 171 21.81 -8.09 -6.59
N SER A 172 23.12 -7.85 -6.52
CA SER A 172 23.72 -6.98 -5.50
C SER A 172 23.73 -5.49 -5.83
N VAL A 173 23.24 -5.13 -7.03
CA VAL A 173 23.13 -3.73 -7.47
C VAL A 173 21.67 -3.33 -7.73
N PRO A 174 21.31 -2.03 -7.60
CA PRO A 174 19.97 -1.58 -7.93
C PRO A 174 19.60 -1.86 -9.38
N ALA A 175 18.41 -2.38 -9.64
CA ALA A 175 17.92 -2.72 -10.96
C ALA A 175 16.57 -2.07 -11.25
N LEU A 176 16.45 -1.40 -12.40
CA LEU A 176 15.18 -0.95 -12.94
C LEU A 176 14.37 -2.16 -13.43
N TYR A 177 13.09 -2.18 -13.14
CA TYR A 177 12.20 -3.23 -13.63
C TYR A 177 10.87 -2.63 -14.14
N ALA A 178 9.94 -3.45 -14.65
CA ALA A 178 8.72 -3.01 -15.33
C ALA A 178 9.00 -1.98 -16.44
N LEU A 179 10.03 -2.24 -17.23
CA LEU A 179 10.51 -1.33 -18.29
C LEU A 179 9.52 -1.14 -19.43
N GLU A 180 8.56 -2.05 -19.57
CA GLU A 180 7.41 -1.93 -20.47
C GLU A 180 6.38 -0.88 -19.99
N LEU A 181 6.62 -0.23 -18.87
CA LEU A 181 5.75 0.77 -18.21
C LEU A 181 4.35 0.20 -17.90
N ARG A 182 4.28 -1.10 -17.60
CA ARG A 182 3.08 -1.81 -17.15
C ARG A 182 3.31 -2.34 -15.76
N HIS A 183 2.44 -1.96 -14.84
CA HIS A 183 2.46 -2.46 -13.47
C HIS A 183 1.05 -2.48 -12.91
N ASN A 184 0.72 -3.50 -12.12
CA ASN A 184 -0.61 -3.71 -11.53
C ASN A 184 -1.02 -2.61 -10.52
N HIS A 185 -0.09 -1.77 -10.06
CA HIS A 185 -0.39 -0.62 -9.22
C HIS A 185 -0.75 0.66 -9.99
N LEU A 186 -0.52 0.73 -11.30
CA LEU A 186 -0.85 1.93 -12.09
C LEU A 186 -2.34 2.26 -12.11
N PRO A 187 -3.26 1.30 -12.36
CA PRO A 187 -4.69 1.56 -12.27
C PRO A 187 -5.13 2.03 -10.89
N GLU A 188 -4.53 1.47 -9.82
CA GLU A 188 -4.77 1.85 -8.44
C GLU A 188 -4.34 3.30 -8.17
N MET A 189 -3.10 3.68 -8.56
CA MET A 189 -2.58 5.04 -8.42
C MET A 189 -3.47 6.05 -9.15
N GLN A 190 -3.82 5.76 -10.40
CA GLN A 190 -4.65 6.64 -11.22
C GLN A 190 -6.05 6.81 -10.64
N HIS A 191 -6.75 5.70 -10.40
CA HIS A 191 -8.15 5.73 -10.00
C HIS A 191 -8.35 6.32 -8.59
N ILE A 192 -7.52 5.90 -7.62
CA ILE A 192 -7.67 6.34 -6.22
C ILE A 192 -7.28 7.80 -6.04
N ALA A 193 -6.28 8.29 -6.78
CA ALA A 193 -5.91 9.69 -6.76
C ALA A 193 -6.88 10.58 -7.57
N GLY A 194 -7.63 10.01 -8.52
CA GLY A 194 -8.48 10.77 -9.45
C GLY A 194 -7.68 11.46 -10.55
N LEU A 195 -6.62 10.80 -11.06
CA LEU A 195 -5.80 11.29 -12.17
C LEU A 195 -6.44 10.96 -13.52
N ASP A 196 -6.31 11.86 -14.48
CA ASP A 196 -6.72 11.65 -15.87
C ASP A 196 -5.84 10.62 -16.59
N HIS A 197 -4.55 10.58 -16.22
CA HIS A 197 -3.55 9.67 -16.78
C HIS A 197 -2.76 8.95 -15.68
N PRO A 198 -2.32 7.70 -15.91
CA PRO A 198 -1.43 7.02 -14.97
C PRO A 198 -0.07 7.73 -14.91
N PRO A 199 0.62 7.73 -13.77
CA PRO A 199 1.97 8.28 -13.68
C PRO A 199 2.97 7.46 -14.49
N VAL A 200 4.06 8.09 -14.94
CA VAL A 200 5.26 7.36 -15.38
C VAL A 200 5.88 6.71 -14.15
N PHE A 201 5.94 5.39 -14.15
CA PHE A 201 6.32 4.58 -13.00
C PHE A 201 7.63 3.85 -13.29
N VAL A 202 8.69 4.18 -12.54
CA VAL A 202 10.05 3.67 -12.76
C VAL A 202 10.59 3.07 -11.46
N PRO A 203 10.21 1.83 -11.11
CA PRO A 203 10.65 1.20 -9.87
C PRO A 203 12.10 0.70 -9.96
N ILE A 204 12.85 0.82 -8.85
CA ILE A 204 14.26 0.47 -8.73
C ILE A 204 14.42 -0.55 -7.61
N LEU A 205 14.47 -1.83 -7.95
CA LEU A 205 14.65 -2.90 -6.96
C LEU A 205 16.05 -2.82 -6.35
N SER A 206 16.12 -2.86 -5.03
CA SER A 206 17.37 -2.78 -4.28
C SER A 206 17.66 -4.04 -3.48
N ASP A 207 18.94 -4.38 -3.30
CA ASP A 207 19.39 -5.51 -2.47
C ASP A 207 19.23 -5.19 -0.97
N MET A 208 17.98 -5.06 -0.56
CA MET A 208 17.58 -4.99 0.86
C MET A 208 16.33 -5.83 1.07
N TYR A 209 16.22 -6.49 2.21
CA TYR A 209 15.08 -7.37 2.48
C TYR A 209 13.75 -6.63 2.42
N SER A 210 13.60 -5.55 3.16
CA SER A 210 12.36 -4.78 3.26
C SER A 210 12.61 -3.29 3.44
N GLY A 211 11.58 -2.50 3.23
CA GLY A 211 11.63 -1.06 3.19
C GLY A 211 11.29 -0.57 1.77
N MET A 212 10.90 0.68 1.65
CA MET A 212 10.65 1.33 0.37
C MET A 212 10.60 2.84 0.55
N SER A 213 11.32 3.57 -0.28
CA SER A 213 11.07 4.98 -0.53
C SER A 213 10.34 5.14 -1.86
N THR A 214 9.42 6.10 -1.95
CA THR A 214 8.76 6.47 -3.21
C THR A 214 8.95 7.96 -3.41
N SER A 215 9.69 8.32 -4.45
CA SER A 215 9.89 9.72 -4.83
C SER A 215 8.86 10.11 -5.88
N VAL A 216 8.17 11.23 -5.65
CA VAL A 216 7.26 11.89 -6.60
C VAL A 216 7.80 13.28 -6.86
N THR A 217 8.07 13.61 -8.12
CA THR A 217 8.63 14.91 -8.50
C THR A 217 7.54 15.88 -8.93
N LEU A 218 7.58 17.09 -8.40
CA LEU A 218 6.62 18.13 -8.74
C LEU A 218 7.34 19.37 -9.29
N GLN A 219 6.73 19.99 -10.29
CA GLN A 219 7.13 21.28 -10.85
C GLN A 219 6.12 22.32 -10.38
N ASN A 220 6.52 23.27 -9.53
CA ASN A 220 5.57 24.18 -8.89
C ASN A 220 4.80 25.06 -9.87
N HIS A 221 5.37 25.40 -11.03
CA HIS A 221 4.71 26.20 -12.06
C HIS A 221 3.54 25.47 -12.74
N LEU A 222 3.42 24.15 -12.58
CA LEU A 222 2.29 23.34 -13.04
C LEU A 222 1.25 23.11 -11.94
N LEU A 223 1.53 23.52 -10.71
CA LEU A 223 0.61 23.43 -9.59
C LEU A 223 -0.26 24.68 -9.48
N ARG A 224 -1.50 24.52 -9.06
CA ARG A 224 -2.40 25.65 -8.88
C ARG A 224 -1.95 26.52 -7.71
N GLY A 225 -1.82 27.82 -7.94
CA GLY A 225 -1.36 28.79 -6.96
C GLY A 225 0.16 28.82 -6.76
N TYR A 226 0.93 28.04 -7.53
CA TYR A 226 2.40 28.03 -7.49
C TYR A 226 3.01 27.86 -6.10
N PRO A 227 2.58 26.87 -5.31
CA PRO A 227 3.04 26.71 -3.94
C PRO A 227 4.54 26.41 -3.90
N SER A 228 5.21 26.92 -2.89
CA SER A 228 6.59 26.54 -2.59
C SER A 228 6.64 25.12 -1.98
N ALA A 229 7.84 24.53 -1.92
CA ALA A 229 8.03 23.25 -1.23
C ALA A 229 7.60 23.34 0.25
N ARG A 230 7.81 24.48 0.90
CA ARG A 230 7.35 24.71 2.28
C ARG A 230 5.83 24.74 2.39
N ASP A 231 5.14 25.34 1.42
CA ASP A 231 3.67 25.37 1.43
C ASP A 231 3.11 23.95 1.26
N ILE A 232 3.71 23.14 0.37
CA ILE A 232 3.35 21.74 0.16
C ILE A 232 3.62 20.91 1.43
N TRP A 233 4.78 21.14 2.08
CA TRP A 233 5.08 20.50 3.36
C TRP A 233 4.04 20.85 4.42
N GLU A 234 3.66 22.11 4.56
CA GLU A 234 2.67 22.55 5.53
C GLU A 234 1.29 21.93 5.27
N MET A 235 0.85 21.87 4.01
CA MET A 235 -0.40 21.24 3.60
C MET A 235 -0.42 19.74 3.98
N LEU A 236 0.63 18.99 3.67
CA LEU A 236 0.75 17.58 4.01
C LEU A 236 0.87 17.38 5.53
N TRP A 237 1.63 18.24 6.22
CA TRP A 237 1.72 18.19 7.68
C TRP A 237 0.35 18.45 8.34
N GLN A 238 -0.40 19.44 7.90
CA GLN A 238 -1.76 19.70 8.41
C GLN A 238 -2.69 18.51 8.16
N HIS A 239 -2.56 17.87 6.99
CA HIS A 239 -3.36 16.70 6.64
C HIS A 239 -3.09 15.50 7.56
N TYR A 240 -1.82 15.20 7.84
CA TYR A 240 -1.41 14.00 8.58
C TYR A 240 -1.12 14.21 10.07
N ARG A 241 -1.05 15.44 10.60
CA ARG A 241 -0.62 15.73 11.97
C ARG A 241 -1.38 15.02 13.10
N ARG A 242 -2.55 14.45 12.81
CA ARG A 242 -3.36 13.70 13.76
C ARG A 242 -3.36 12.18 13.49
N GLN A 243 -2.55 11.72 12.55
CA GLN A 243 -2.45 10.32 12.24
C GLN A 243 -1.30 9.67 13.02
N ALA A 244 -1.49 8.41 13.41
CA ALA A 244 -0.50 7.69 14.21
C ALA A 244 0.55 6.98 13.35
N LEU A 245 0.16 6.52 12.15
CA LEU A 245 1.00 5.66 11.31
C LEU A 245 1.60 6.42 10.12
N VAL A 246 1.01 7.54 9.70
CA VAL A 246 1.55 8.39 8.63
C VAL A 246 1.97 9.72 9.25
N THR A 247 3.25 10.05 9.11
CA THR A 247 3.85 11.28 9.64
C THR A 247 4.51 12.09 8.53
N VAL A 248 4.72 13.38 8.76
CA VAL A 248 5.48 14.25 7.87
C VAL A 248 6.72 14.71 8.63
N ALA A 249 7.89 14.41 8.08
CA ALA A 249 9.19 14.80 8.65
C ALA A 249 9.36 16.32 8.69
N PRO A 250 10.26 16.87 9.49
CA PRO A 250 10.63 18.28 9.42
C PRO A 250 10.99 18.70 8.00
N PHE A 251 10.62 19.95 7.63
CA PHE A 251 10.87 20.47 6.29
C PHE A 251 12.35 20.42 5.91
N GLY A 252 12.63 19.92 4.69
CA GLY A 252 13.98 19.84 4.13
C GLY A 252 14.71 18.54 4.44
N GLY A 253 14.19 17.74 5.36
CA GLY A 253 14.88 16.52 5.83
C GLY A 253 16.17 16.82 6.57
N GLU A 254 16.71 15.82 7.25
CA GLU A 254 18.03 15.87 7.88
C GLU A 254 19.09 15.31 6.91
N ASP A 255 20.31 15.81 6.94
CA ASP A 255 21.52 15.28 6.28
C ASP A 255 21.48 15.12 4.75
N GLY A 256 20.46 15.63 4.04
CA GLY A 256 20.39 15.57 2.58
C GLY A 256 20.29 14.15 2.00
N ARG A 257 19.95 13.14 2.82
CA ARG A 257 19.79 11.73 2.40
C ARG A 257 18.51 11.14 3.00
N LEU A 258 17.84 10.29 2.22
CA LEU A 258 16.72 9.49 2.67
C LEU A 258 17.02 8.02 2.39
N VAL A 259 17.00 7.20 3.43
CA VAL A 259 17.33 5.78 3.35
C VAL A 259 16.06 4.97 3.19
N SER A 260 15.96 4.19 2.10
CA SER A 260 14.73 3.47 1.73
C SER A 260 14.25 2.44 2.74
N ASN A 261 15.12 1.95 3.63
CA ASN A 261 14.78 0.98 4.67
C ASN A 261 14.72 1.56 6.10
N ALA A 262 14.74 2.87 6.27
CA ALA A 262 14.76 3.51 7.59
C ALA A 262 13.60 3.08 8.50
N LEU A 263 12.43 2.82 7.92
CA LEU A 263 11.23 2.39 8.66
C LEU A 263 10.93 0.88 8.49
N ALA A 264 11.88 0.11 7.95
CA ALA A 264 11.68 -1.34 7.78
C ALA A 264 11.38 -2.02 9.12
N GLY A 265 10.44 -2.99 9.10
CA GLY A 265 10.01 -3.70 10.31
C GLY A 265 9.00 -2.92 11.17
N THR A 266 8.58 -1.73 10.75
CA THR A 266 7.50 -0.96 11.40
C THR A 266 6.25 -0.91 10.52
N ASP A 267 5.12 -0.46 11.10
CA ASP A 267 3.89 -0.17 10.37
C ASP A 267 3.76 1.33 10.02
N ARG A 268 4.86 2.08 10.12
CA ARG A 268 4.91 3.54 9.94
C ARG A 268 5.26 3.90 8.50
N MET A 269 4.72 5.04 8.08
CA MET A 269 5.09 5.74 6.86
C MET A 269 5.49 7.17 7.22
N GLU A 270 6.56 7.68 6.60
CA GLU A 270 7.00 9.06 6.76
C GLU A 270 7.10 9.75 5.39
N ILE A 271 6.57 10.96 5.32
CA ILE A 271 6.60 11.81 4.13
C ILE A 271 7.66 12.88 4.36
N THR A 272 8.60 13.00 3.46
CA THR A 272 9.60 14.08 3.43
C THR A 272 9.35 14.97 2.23
N VAL A 273 9.28 16.28 2.45
CA VAL A 273 9.17 17.28 1.38
C VAL A 273 10.47 18.07 1.32
N THR A 274 11.07 18.11 0.15
CA THR A 274 12.30 18.86 -0.14
C THR A 274 12.10 19.74 -1.35
N GLY A 275 12.91 20.77 -1.50
CA GLY A 275 12.88 21.65 -2.67
C GLY A 275 14.11 22.54 -2.70
N ASN A 276 14.39 23.15 -3.85
CA ASN A 276 15.50 24.08 -4.01
C ASN A 276 15.04 25.52 -3.63
N PRO A 277 15.45 26.05 -2.47
CA PRO A 277 15.02 27.39 -2.03
C PRO A 277 15.66 28.53 -2.84
N GLY A 278 16.77 28.25 -3.57
CA GLY A 278 17.50 29.24 -4.37
C GLY A 278 17.03 29.35 -5.83
N ALA A 279 16.14 28.47 -6.28
CA ALA A 279 15.61 28.52 -7.65
C ALA A 279 14.58 29.65 -7.81
N ASP A 280 14.39 30.11 -9.05
CA ASP A 280 13.34 31.07 -9.40
C ASP A 280 11.98 30.57 -8.91
N PRO A 281 11.18 31.41 -8.22
CA PRO A 281 9.85 31.05 -7.76
C PRO A 281 8.95 30.41 -8.82
N ALA A 282 9.08 30.82 -10.09
CA ALA A 282 8.32 30.26 -11.22
C ALA A 282 8.81 28.87 -11.67
N HIS A 283 10.00 28.43 -11.26
CA HIS A 283 10.65 27.19 -11.75
C HIS A 283 11.21 26.31 -10.64
N ARG A 284 10.79 26.50 -9.39
CA ARG A 284 11.26 25.68 -8.25
C ARG A 284 10.68 24.27 -8.32
N PRO A 285 11.52 23.23 -8.43
CA PRO A 285 11.06 21.86 -8.25
C PRO A 285 10.73 21.61 -6.78
N VAL A 286 9.75 20.76 -6.56
CA VAL A 286 9.33 20.27 -5.24
C VAL A 286 9.49 18.75 -5.20
#